data_f9406a454d44f69110a663d6565c5fd9
#
_entry.id   f9406a454d44f69110a663d6565c5fd9
#
_cell.length_a   1.000
_cell.length_b   1.000
_cell.length_c   1.000
_cell.angle_alpha   90.00
_cell.angle_beta   90.00
_cell.angle_gamma   90.00
#
_symmetry.space_group_name_H-M   'P 1'
#
loop_
_entity.id
_entity.type
_entity.pdbx_description
1 polymer ?
#
loop_
_entity_poly.entity_id
_entity_poly.type
_entity_poly.pdbx_seq_one_letter_code
_entity_poly.pdbx_strand_id
1 'polypeptide(L)'
;LELGTRGDSGIGQWDLAWYYSAVRHELLTVELQAATAELAPIVGESNASPTVHQGIEAGLNSRLWQRDGVGSVSLRQAYTFSDFHYRDDSRFGDNRLPGIPQHYYQAEVRYDHPQGFYAGVNTQVASRMAVDYANTYYASSYTLWGATLGYASPKRDWQTWIDLRNLTGERYAATVTPGYDDKGQDPARSTPGEGRGAYVGVSYSFR
;
A
#
# COMPACT_ATOMS: atom_id res chain seq x y z
N LEU A 1 -2.67 -18.23 11.78
CA LEU A 1 -1.77 -19.17 11.11
C LEU A 1 -0.96 -18.42 10.06
N GLU A 2 0.33 -18.65 10.02
CA GLU A 2 1.22 -18.06 9.01
C GLU A 2 2.18 -19.14 8.53
N LEU A 3 2.42 -19.16 7.23
CA LEU A 3 3.41 -20.03 6.59
C LEU A 3 4.22 -19.19 5.62
N GLY A 4 5.53 -19.13 5.85
CA GLY A 4 6.43 -18.33 5.03
C GLY A 4 7.67 -19.11 4.63
N THR A 5 8.26 -18.66 3.53
CA THR A 5 9.55 -19.13 3.04
C THR A 5 10.34 -17.97 2.49
N ARG A 6 11.66 -18.04 2.61
CA ARG A 6 12.59 -17.04 2.06
C ARG A 6 13.85 -17.72 1.56
N GLY A 7 14.50 -17.11 0.62
CA GLY A 7 15.72 -17.67 0.06
C GLY A 7 16.54 -16.69 -0.74
N ASP A 8 17.69 -17.15 -1.14
CA ASP A 8 18.59 -16.51 -2.09
C ASP A 8 18.88 -17.49 -3.22
N SER A 9 18.78 -17.04 -4.44
CA SER A 9 18.98 -17.85 -5.63
C SER A 9 19.54 -17.00 -6.77
N GLY A 10 19.78 -17.58 -7.94
CA GLY A 10 20.26 -16.85 -9.12
C GLY A 10 19.37 -15.71 -9.59
N ILE A 11 18.10 -15.68 -9.19
CA ILE A 11 17.17 -14.57 -9.47
C ILE A 11 17.24 -13.44 -8.43
N GLY A 12 17.85 -13.67 -7.28
CA GLY A 12 17.96 -12.72 -6.17
C GLY A 12 17.41 -13.25 -4.86
N GLN A 13 17.28 -12.34 -3.90
CA GLN A 13 16.68 -12.63 -2.59
C GLN A 13 15.17 -12.49 -2.69
N TRP A 14 14.45 -13.48 -2.19
CA TRP A 14 13.00 -13.51 -2.22
C TRP A 14 12.42 -13.97 -0.88
N ASP A 15 11.20 -13.53 -0.62
CA ASP A 15 10.36 -13.96 0.48
C ASP A 15 8.91 -14.14 -0.01
N LEU A 16 8.24 -15.11 0.58
CA LEU A 16 6.83 -15.41 0.32
C LEU A 16 6.19 -15.84 1.62
N ALA A 17 5.10 -15.22 1.99
CA ALA A 17 4.30 -15.57 3.15
C ALA A 17 2.82 -15.69 2.75
N TRP A 18 2.15 -16.66 3.32
CA TRP A 18 0.70 -16.79 3.35
C TRP A 18 0.24 -16.71 4.79
N TYR A 19 -0.83 -15.98 5.05
CA TYR A 19 -1.40 -15.88 6.38
C TYR A 19 -2.91 -16.05 6.36
N TYR A 20 -3.43 -16.57 7.47
CA TYR A 20 -4.85 -16.70 7.76
C TYR A 20 -5.12 -16.41 9.23
N SER A 21 -6.04 -15.48 9.51
CA SER A 21 -6.50 -15.14 10.85
C SER A 21 -8.04 -15.11 10.89
N ALA A 22 -8.63 -15.91 11.75
CA ALA A 22 -10.05 -15.78 12.10
C ALA A 22 -10.15 -14.93 13.37
N VAL A 23 -10.71 -13.73 13.24
CA VAL A 23 -10.81 -12.76 14.32
C VAL A 23 -12.23 -12.77 14.89
N ARG A 24 -12.33 -12.64 16.19
CA ARG A 24 -13.61 -12.51 16.92
C ARG A 24 -13.53 -11.27 17.79
N HIS A 25 -14.64 -10.58 17.95
CA HIS A 25 -14.75 -9.36 18.75
C HIS A 25 -13.77 -8.26 18.27
N GLU A 26 -13.57 -8.18 16.96
CA GLU A 26 -12.80 -7.09 16.36
C GLU A 26 -13.55 -5.78 16.55
N LEU A 27 -12.83 -4.74 16.99
CA LEU A 27 -13.41 -3.40 17.10
C LEU A 27 -13.45 -2.77 15.72
N LEU A 28 -14.64 -2.63 15.18
CA LEU A 28 -14.89 -1.94 13.92
C LEU A 28 -15.86 -0.78 14.15
N THR A 29 -15.80 0.22 13.28
CA THR A 29 -16.82 1.26 13.23
C THR A 29 -18.11 0.67 12.73
N VAL A 30 -19.12 0.64 13.54
CA VAL A 30 -20.44 0.09 13.22
C VAL A 30 -21.54 1.13 13.43
N GLU A 31 -22.66 0.94 12.76
CA GLU A 31 -23.85 1.75 12.99
C GLU A 31 -24.54 1.28 14.27
N LEU A 32 -24.50 2.11 15.29
CA LEU A 32 -25.17 1.87 16.57
C LEU A 32 -26.68 2.17 16.50
N GLN A 33 -27.05 3.11 15.62
CA GLN A 33 -28.43 3.48 15.36
C GLN A 33 -28.60 3.85 13.89
N ALA A 34 -29.57 3.25 13.22
CA ALA A 34 -29.87 3.55 11.83
C ALA A 34 -30.38 4.99 11.64
N ALA A 35 -30.11 5.57 10.47
CA ALA A 35 -30.68 6.86 10.09
C ALA A 35 -32.21 6.78 10.07
N THR A 36 -32.87 7.82 10.54
CA THR A 36 -34.30 8.06 10.34
C THR A 36 -34.56 9.28 9.47
N ALA A 37 -35.82 9.59 9.16
CA ALA A 37 -36.11 10.82 8.38
C ALA A 37 -35.67 12.12 9.09
N GLU A 38 -35.50 12.06 10.41
CA GLU A 38 -35.25 13.23 11.28
C GLU A 38 -33.85 13.19 11.90
N LEU A 39 -33.19 12.02 11.96
CA LEU A 39 -31.93 11.83 12.65
C LEU A 39 -30.89 11.16 11.76
N ALA A 40 -29.66 11.70 11.76
CA ALA A 40 -28.51 11.05 11.16
C ALA A 40 -28.18 9.72 11.88
N PRO A 41 -27.53 8.75 11.21
CA PRO A 41 -27.11 7.52 11.84
C PRO A 41 -26.10 7.81 12.95
N ILE A 42 -26.16 7.08 14.04
CA ILE A 42 -25.11 7.10 15.08
C ILE A 42 -24.16 5.97 14.75
N VAL A 43 -22.91 6.34 14.52
CA VAL A 43 -21.82 5.38 14.30
C VAL A 43 -20.85 5.41 15.48
N GLY A 44 -20.30 4.27 15.80
CA GLY A 44 -19.33 4.15 16.88
C GLY A 44 -18.55 2.85 16.75
N GLU A 45 -17.55 2.68 17.61
CA GLU A 45 -16.79 1.44 17.67
C GLU A 45 -17.52 0.40 18.50
N SER A 46 -17.65 -0.79 17.96
CA SER A 46 -18.25 -1.94 18.65
C SER A 46 -17.60 -3.24 18.19
N ASN A 47 -17.82 -4.29 18.97
CA ASN A 47 -17.42 -5.63 18.56
C ASN A 47 -18.22 -6.06 17.33
N ALA A 48 -17.51 -6.20 16.22
CA ALA A 48 -18.09 -6.68 14.97
C ALA A 48 -18.36 -8.19 15.00
N SER A 49 -19.14 -8.66 14.04
CA SER A 49 -19.22 -10.07 13.70
C SER A 49 -17.84 -10.63 13.38
N PRO A 50 -17.64 -11.97 13.49
CA PRO A 50 -16.34 -12.56 13.16
C PRO A 50 -15.86 -12.13 11.77
N THR A 51 -14.57 -11.90 11.65
CA THR A 51 -13.91 -11.55 10.41
C THR A 51 -12.83 -12.56 10.04
N VAL A 52 -12.48 -12.62 8.78
CA VAL A 52 -11.34 -13.38 8.26
C VAL A 52 -10.36 -12.41 7.62
N HIS A 53 -9.10 -12.49 8.04
CA HIS A 53 -8.00 -11.77 7.44
C HIS A 53 -7.04 -12.78 6.85
N GLN A 54 -6.99 -12.88 5.54
CA GLN A 54 -6.09 -13.80 4.85
C GLN A 54 -5.42 -13.11 3.67
N GLY A 55 -4.25 -13.62 3.31
CA GLY A 55 -3.54 -13.03 2.20
C GLY A 55 -2.21 -13.68 1.87
N ILE A 56 -1.55 -13.05 0.90
CA ILE A 56 -0.21 -13.44 0.44
C ILE A 56 0.65 -12.18 0.40
N GLU A 57 1.86 -12.30 0.90
CA GLU A 57 2.90 -11.29 0.78
C GLU A 57 4.09 -11.89 0.05
N ALA A 58 4.62 -11.18 -0.95
CA ALA A 58 5.76 -11.61 -1.72
C ALA A 58 6.73 -10.44 -1.93
N GLY A 59 8.02 -10.70 -1.68
CA GLY A 59 9.12 -9.77 -1.90
C GLY A 59 10.17 -10.37 -2.84
N LEU A 60 10.77 -9.52 -3.68
CA LEU A 60 11.88 -9.89 -4.54
C LEU A 60 12.88 -8.74 -4.66
N ASN A 61 14.14 -9.05 -4.43
CA ASN A 61 15.28 -8.16 -4.57
C ASN A 61 16.28 -8.79 -5.54
N SER A 62 16.33 -8.30 -6.77
CA SER A 62 17.17 -8.86 -7.83
C SER A 62 18.22 -7.87 -8.30
N ARG A 63 19.43 -8.36 -8.52
CA ARG A 63 20.44 -7.63 -9.28
C ARG A 63 20.32 -8.04 -10.74
N LEU A 64 19.74 -7.15 -11.56
CA LEU A 64 19.48 -7.43 -12.97
C LEU A 64 20.76 -7.38 -13.81
N TRP A 65 21.68 -6.51 -13.42
CA TRP A 65 22.91 -6.31 -14.15
C TRP A 65 23.98 -5.68 -13.25
N GLN A 66 25.24 -6.03 -13.51
CA GLN A 66 26.42 -5.42 -12.88
C GLN A 66 27.59 -5.46 -13.83
N ARG A 67 28.37 -4.38 -13.86
CA ARG A 67 29.64 -4.30 -14.58
C ARG A 67 30.64 -3.44 -13.81
N ASP A 68 31.82 -3.99 -13.59
CA ASP A 68 32.87 -3.31 -12.85
C ASP A 68 33.25 -1.99 -13.53
N GLY A 69 33.41 -0.94 -12.71
CA GLY A 69 33.70 0.42 -13.18
C GLY A 69 32.53 1.16 -13.84
N VAL A 70 31.42 0.47 -14.13
CA VAL A 70 30.23 1.07 -14.76
C VAL A 70 29.08 1.19 -13.78
N GLY A 71 28.77 0.14 -13.02
CA GLY A 71 27.70 0.18 -12.03
C GLY A 71 26.84 -1.06 -11.98
N SER A 72 25.68 -0.94 -11.37
CA SER A 72 24.71 -2.02 -11.25
C SER A 72 23.26 -1.53 -11.40
N VAL A 73 22.40 -2.42 -11.91
CA VAL A 73 20.95 -2.22 -11.96
C VAL A 73 20.30 -3.26 -11.05
N SER A 74 19.50 -2.80 -10.15
CA SER A 74 18.70 -3.64 -9.25
C SER A 74 17.21 -3.41 -9.48
N LEU A 75 16.43 -4.45 -9.19
CA LEU A 75 14.97 -4.42 -9.17
C LEU A 75 14.52 -4.86 -7.78
N ARG A 76 13.71 -4.05 -7.11
CA ARG A 76 13.00 -4.40 -5.88
C ARG A 76 11.52 -4.45 -6.18
N GLN A 77 10.85 -5.48 -5.69
CA GLN A 77 9.40 -5.65 -5.84
C GLN A 77 8.79 -6.12 -4.52
N ALA A 78 7.59 -5.65 -4.24
CA ALA A 78 6.75 -6.15 -3.17
C ALA A 78 5.31 -6.25 -3.66
N TYR A 79 4.65 -7.33 -3.32
CA TYR A 79 3.25 -7.57 -3.66
C TYR A 79 2.52 -8.09 -2.43
N THR A 80 1.33 -7.52 -2.20
CA THR A 80 0.42 -7.94 -1.15
C THR A 80 -0.94 -8.22 -1.77
N PHE A 81 -1.46 -9.42 -1.50
CA PHE A 81 -2.85 -9.78 -1.72
C PHE A 81 -3.53 -9.85 -0.35
N SER A 82 -4.62 -9.11 -0.17
CA SER A 82 -5.39 -9.03 1.08
C SER A 82 -6.85 -9.38 0.79
N ASP A 83 -7.35 -10.40 1.45
CA ASP A 83 -8.75 -10.78 1.42
C ASP A 83 -9.30 -10.74 2.85
N PHE A 84 -9.78 -9.56 3.24
CA PHE A 84 -10.32 -9.26 4.56
C PHE A 84 -11.83 -9.08 4.43
N HIS A 85 -12.58 -9.91 5.12
CA HIS A 85 -14.03 -9.95 4.97
C HIS A 85 -14.73 -10.36 6.28
N TYR A 86 -15.99 -10.02 6.38
CA TYR A 86 -16.88 -10.58 7.40
C TYR A 86 -17.05 -12.08 7.21
N ARG A 87 -17.43 -12.76 8.25
CA ARG A 87 -17.82 -14.16 8.22
C ARG A 87 -19.23 -14.30 8.78
N ASP A 88 -20.16 -14.60 7.91
CA ASP A 88 -21.58 -14.82 8.24
C ASP A 88 -22.22 -13.64 9.02
N ASP A 89 -21.85 -12.37 8.68
CA ASP A 89 -22.48 -11.20 9.29
C ASP A 89 -23.98 -11.15 8.92
N SER A 90 -24.83 -10.86 9.90
CA SER A 90 -26.28 -10.87 9.72
C SER A 90 -26.81 -9.83 8.71
N ARG A 91 -26.04 -8.77 8.46
CA ARG A 91 -26.40 -7.68 7.56
C ARG A 91 -25.52 -7.64 6.32
N PHE A 92 -24.22 -7.85 6.48
CA PHE A 92 -23.24 -7.71 5.41
C PHE A 92 -22.77 -9.04 4.82
N GLY A 93 -23.24 -10.18 5.37
CA GLY A 93 -22.81 -11.50 4.90
C GLY A 93 -21.30 -11.69 4.98
N ASP A 94 -20.68 -11.95 3.84
CA ASP A 94 -19.23 -12.11 3.70
C ASP A 94 -18.60 -10.92 2.95
N ASN A 95 -19.17 -9.73 3.09
CA ASN A 95 -18.64 -8.51 2.46
C ASN A 95 -17.21 -8.22 2.91
N ARG A 96 -16.44 -7.61 2.02
CA ARG A 96 -15.08 -7.19 2.30
C ARG A 96 -15.06 -6.04 3.30
N LEU A 97 -14.03 -6.05 4.16
CA LEU A 97 -13.77 -4.91 5.03
C LEU A 97 -13.30 -3.73 4.17
N PRO A 98 -13.87 -2.54 4.39
CA PRO A 98 -13.53 -1.36 3.59
C PRO A 98 -12.15 -0.79 3.93
N GLY A 99 -11.62 0.07 3.05
CA GLY A 99 -10.37 0.80 3.26
C GLY A 99 -9.09 0.01 2.90
N ILE A 100 -9.22 -1.22 2.41
CA ILE A 100 -8.08 -2.09 2.09
C ILE A 100 -8.17 -2.50 0.61
N PRO A 101 -7.17 -2.16 -0.22
CA PRO A 101 -7.09 -2.67 -1.58
C PRO A 101 -6.76 -4.16 -1.55
N GLN A 102 -7.43 -4.95 -2.39
CA GLN A 102 -7.19 -6.39 -2.47
C GLN A 102 -5.81 -6.72 -3.03
N HIS A 103 -5.33 -5.92 -3.97
CA HIS A 103 -4.02 -6.07 -4.57
C HIS A 103 -3.25 -4.77 -4.41
N TYR A 104 -2.05 -4.88 -3.86
CA TYR A 104 -1.12 -3.77 -3.74
C TYR A 104 0.26 -4.23 -4.23
N TYR A 105 0.82 -3.48 -5.17
CA TYR A 105 2.12 -3.78 -5.77
C TYR A 105 3.01 -2.55 -5.76
N GLN A 106 4.27 -2.75 -5.41
CA GLN A 106 5.32 -1.74 -5.47
C GLN A 106 6.53 -2.30 -6.21
N ALA A 107 7.15 -1.47 -7.03
CA ALA A 107 8.42 -1.82 -7.67
C ALA A 107 9.33 -0.62 -7.80
N GLU A 108 10.62 -0.86 -7.77
CA GLU A 108 11.68 0.10 -8.05
C GLU A 108 12.77 -0.55 -8.91
N VAL A 109 13.10 0.09 -10.01
CA VAL A 109 14.34 -0.18 -10.76
C VAL A 109 15.32 0.92 -10.43
N ARG A 110 16.51 0.54 -9.98
CA ARG A 110 17.55 1.47 -9.54
C ARG A 110 18.88 1.15 -10.21
N TYR A 111 19.52 2.18 -10.72
CA TYR A 111 20.90 2.17 -11.17
C TYR A 111 21.81 2.83 -10.12
N ASP A 112 22.90 2.18 -9.77
CA ASP A 112 23.95 2.70 -8.89
C ASP A 112 25.29 2.74 -9.62
N HIS A 113 25.87 3.94 -9.71
CA HIS A 113 27.17 4.19 -10.33
C HIS A 113 28.31 4.11 -9.29
N PRO A 114 29.49 3.54 -9.61
CA PRO A 114 30.60 3.39 -8.65
C PRO A 114 31.10 4.70 -8.04
N GLN A 115 30.94 5.84 -8.73
CA GLN A 115 31.29 7.16 -8.22
C GLN A 115 30.27 7.75 -7.22
N GLY A 116 29.18 7.02 -6.90
CA GLY A 116 28.18 7.42 -5.92
C GLY A 116 26.91 8.03 -6.48
N PHE A 117 26.81 8.28 -7.78
CA PHE A 117 25.54 8.69 -8.40
C PHE A 117 24.56 7.51 -8.45
N TYR A 118 23.28 7.80 -8.27
CA TYR A 118 22.23 6.82 -8.49
C TYR A 118 20.97 7.46 -9.07
N ALA A 119 20.19 6.63 -9.76
CA ALA A 119 18.91 6.99 -10.32
C ALA A 119 17.95 5.82 -10.19
N GLY A 120 16.70 6.10 -9.85
CA GLY A 120 15.66 5.09 -9.73
C GLY A 120 14.33 5.57 -10.29
N VAL A 121 13.53 4.61 -10.77
CA VAL A 121 12.13 4.81 -11.12
C VAL A 121 11.32 3.82 -10.30
N ASN A 122 10.26 4.30 -9.68
CA ASN A 122 9.38 3.47 -8.86
C ASN A 122 7.93 3.59 -9.28
N THR A 123 7.15 2.58 -8.93
CA THR A 123 5.70 2.55 -9.14
C THR A 123 4.99 1.95 -7.94
N GLN A 124 3.76 2.41 -7.71
CA GLN A 124 2.81 1.84 -6.76
C GLN A 124 1.50 1.62 -7.50
N VAL A 125 0.95 0.44 -7.38
CA VAL A 125 -0.32 0.06 -8.01
C VAL A 125 -1.24 -0.49 -6.94
N ALA A 126 -2.43 0.08 -6.82
CA ALA A 126 -3.47 -0.42 -5.92
C ALA A 126 -4.73 -0.76 -6.70
N SER A 127 -5.36 -1.88 -6.38
CA SER A 127 -6.70 -2.17 -6.86
C SER A 127 -7.73 -1.24 -6.20
N ARG A 128 -8.95 -1.19 -6.76
CA ARG A 128 -10.08 -0.53 -6.09
C ARG A 128 -10.31 -1.14 -4.70
N MET A 129 -10.80 -0.33 -3.78
CA MET A 129 -11.15 -0.77 -2.42
C MET A 129 -12.55 -0.32 -2.05
N ALA A 130 -13.28 -1.15 -1.29
CA ALA A 130 -14.59 -0.78 -0.77
C ALA A 130 -14.46 0.43 0.17
N VAL A 131 -15.44 1.33 0.12
CA VAL A 131 -15.50 2.51 0.99
C VAL A 131 -16.49 2.27 2.15
N ASP A 132 -17.48 1.41 1.93
CA ASP A 132 -18.49 1.08 2.92
C ASP A 132 -18.58 -0.42 3.19
N TYR A 133 -19.07 -0.79 4.35
CA TYR A 133 -19.26 -2.19 4.74
C TYR A 133 -20.31 -2.92 3.90
N ALA A 134 -21.26 -2.21 3.33
CA ALA A 134 -22.23 -2.77 2.39
C ALA A 134 -21.61 -3.08 1.02
N ASN A 135 -20.38 -2.64 0.76
CA ASN A 135 -19.66 -2.76 -0.52
C ASN A 135 -20.43 -2.17 -1.72
N THR A 136 -21.17 -1.10 -1.47
CA THR A 136 -21.97 -0.42 -2.50
C THR A 136 -21.18 0.63 -3.26
N TYR A 137 -20.13 1.20 -2.65
CA TYR A 137 -19.24 2.19 -3.25
C TYR A 137 -17.77 1.79 -3.14
N TYR A 138 -16.99 2.15 -4.16
CA TYR A 138 -15.56 1.81 -4.26
C TYR A 138 -14.73 3.02 -4.63
N ALA A 139 -13.65 3.25 -3.89
CA ALA A 139 -12.58 4.12 -4.33
C ALA A 139 -11.82 3.45 -5.51
N SER A 140 -11.51 4.24 -6.53
CA SER A 140 -10.89 3.76 -7.76
C SER A 140 -9.50 3.18 -7.52
N SER A 141 -9.11 2.21 -8.36
CA SER A 141 -7.71 1.78 -8.48
C SER A 141 -6.83 2.92 -8.96
N TYR A 142 -5.54 2.87 -8.63
CA TYR A 142 -4.58 3.88 -9.07
C TYR A 142 -3.21 3.28 -9.39
N THR A 143 -2.44 4.02 -10.18
CA THR A 143 -1.03 3.75 -10.46
C THR A 143 -0.23 5.03 -10.30
N LEU A 144 0.72 5.04 -9.38
CA LEU A 144 1.62 6.15 -9.13
C LEU A 144 3.00 5.83 -9.70
N TRP A 145 3.62 6.83 -10.30
CA TRP A 145 5.00 6.77 -10.76
C TRP A 145 5.83 7.82 -10.05
N GLY A 146 7.02 7.42 -9.64
CA GLY A 146 8.02 8.29 -9.04
C GLY A 146 9.41 8.09 -9.63
N ALA A 147 10.31 9.02 -9.36
CA ALA A 147 11.71 8.91 -9.73
C ALA A 147 12.60 9.51 -8.64
N THR A 148 13.73 8.88 -8.39
CA THR A 148 14.74 9.37 -7.44
C THR A 148 16.06 9.54 -8.16
N LEU A 149 16.72 10.66 -7.94
CA LEU A 149 18.09 10.93 -8.39
C LEU A 149 18.90 11.33 -7.16
N GLY A 150 20.14 10.87 -7.07
CA GLY A 150 20.95 11.27 -5.95
C GLY A 150 22.43 10.98 -6.12
N TYR A 151 23.16 11.40 -5.12
CA TYR A 151 24.60 11.18 -5.00
C TYR A 151 24.95 10.89 -3.53
N ALA A 152 25.72 9.86 -3.31
CA ALA A 152 26.32 9.54 -2.03
C ALA A 152 27.83 9.62 -2.16
N SER A 153 28.51 10.39 -1.28
CA SER A 153 29.96 10.52 -1.31
C SER A 153 30.64 9.15 -1.16
N PRO A 154 31.84 8.94 -1.74
CA PRO A 154 32.58 7.69 -1.60
C PRO A 154 32.86 7.31 -0.14
N LYS A 155 33.03 8.29 0.74
CA LYS A 155 33.22 8.08 2.18
C LYS A 155 31.90 7.87 2.93
N ARG A 156 30.77 8.05 2.24
CA ARG A 156 29.40 7.99 2.83
C ARG A 156 29.21 8.93 4.01
N ASP A 157 29.94 10.02 4.06
CA ASP A 157 29.82 11.07 5.07
C ASP A 157 28.72 12.08 4.72
N TRP A 158 28.36 12.21 3.45
CA TRP A 158 27.22 12.98 3.01
C TRP A 158 26.52 12.38 1.79
N GLN A 159 25.26 12.70 1.65
CA GLN A 159 24.44 12.32 0.50
C GLN A 159 23.43 13.44 0.20
N THR A 160 23.05 13.54 -1.07
CA THR A 160 21.96 14.41 -1.51
C THR A 160 21.05 13.66 -2.46
N TRP A 161 19.77 14.04 -2.48
CA TRP A 161 18.80 13.40 -3.37
C TRP A 161 17.67 14.36 -3.76
N ILE A 162 17.05 14.03 -4.88
CA ILE A 162 15.79 14.58 -5.36
C ILE A 162 14.83 13.41 -5.48
N ASP A 163 13.67 13.52 -4.88
CA ASP A 163 12.59 12.54 -4.95
C ASP A 163 11.37 13.18 -5.62
N LEU A 164 10.98 12.64 -6.77
CA LEU A 164 9.85 13.10 -7.57
C LEU A 164 8.70 12.11 -7.40
N ARG A 165 7.55 12.61 -6.95
CA ARG A 165 6.38 11.77 -6.64
C ARG A 165 5.22 12.09 -7.55
N ASN A 166 4.42 11.06 -7.80
CA ASN A 166 3.20 11.14 -8.58
C ASN A 166 3.40 11.90 -9.91
N LEU A 167 4.38 11.49 -10.71
CA LEU A 167 4.80 12.13 -11.95
C LEU A 167 3.64 12.30 -12.96
N THR A 168 2.72 11.35 -12.98
CA THR A 168 1.53 11.38 -13.86
C THR A 168 0.46 12.35 -13.38
N GLY A 169 0.50 12.76 -12.10
CA GLY A 169 -0.53 13.62 -11.50
C GLY A 169 -1.85 12.88 -11.26
N GLU A 170 -1.76 11.57 -10.95
CA GLU A 170 -2.91 10.73 -10.63
C GLU A 170 -3.67 11.27 -9.42
N ARG A 171 -5.00 11.28 -9.51
CA ARG A 171 -5.89 11.62 -8.39
C ARG A 171 -6.39 10.33 -7.76
N TYR A 172 -6.09 10.12 -6.50
CA TYR A 172 -6.41 8.89 -5.80
C TYR A 172 -6.81 9.13 -4.35
N ALA A 173 -7.52 8.17 -3.77
CA ALA A 173 -7.79 8.12 -2.35
C ALA A 173 -6.58 7.49 -1.64
N ALA A 174 -5.86 8.27 -0.82
CA ALA A 174 -4.76 7.74 -0.02
C ALA A 174 -5.28 6.90 1.14
N THR A 175 -6.35 7.35 1.78
CA THR A 175 -7.05 6.63 2.85
C THR A 175 -8.55 6.78 2.69
N VAL A 176 -9.27 5.84 3.28
CA VAL A 176 -10.73 5.84 3.30
C VAL A 176 -11.17 5.74 4.77
N THR A 177 -12.13 6.58 5.15
CA THR A 177 -12.85 6.41 6.41
C THR A 177 -14.06 5.50 6.14
N PRO A 178 -14.10 4.29 6.69
CA PRO A 178 -15.17 3.34 6.41
C PRO A 178 -16.56 3.91 6.69
N GLY A 179 -17.45 3.78 5.70
CA GLY A 179 -18.88 4.05 5.84
C GLY A 179 -19.67 2.79 6.13
N TYR A 180 -20.94 2.98 6.45
CA TYR A 180 -21.81 1.86 6.75
C TYR A 180 -22.47 1.29 5.47
N ASP A 181 -23.24 2.12 4.77
CA ASP A 181 -23.86 1.86 3.49
C ASP A 181 -24.05 3.19 2.76
N ASP A 182 -23.23 3.44 1.76
CA ASP A 182 -23.26 4.69 1.00
C ASP A 182 -24.23 4.64 -0.18
N LYS A 183 -24.97 3.55 -0.34
CA LYS A 183 -26.01 3.34 -1.37
C LYS A 183 -25.52 3.60 -2.79
N GLY A 184 -24.25 3.29 -3.05
CA GLY A 184 -23.61 3.46 -4.34
C GLY A 184 -23.24 4.91 -4.70
N GLN A 185 -23.31 5.84 -3.75
CA GLN A 185 -22.95 7.26 -3.97
C GLN A 185 -21.60 7.59 -3.35
N ASP A 186 -20.91 8.57 -3.93
CA ASP A 186 -19.65 9.05 -3.36
C ASP A 186 -19.92 9.77 -2.02
N PRO A 187 -19.48 9.21 -0.90
CA PRO A 187 -19.74 9.79 0.41
C PRO A 187 -18.74 10.88 0.82
N ALA A 188 -17.77 11.24 -0.08
CA ALA A 188 -16.66 12.12 0.23
C ALA A 188 -15.85 11.72 1.49
N ARG A 189 -15.71 10.42 1.75
CA ARG A 189 -15.00 9.85 2.92
C ARG A 189 -13.55 9.49 2.65
N SER A 190 -12.98 9.91 1.54
CA SER A 190 -11.59 9.66 1.21
C SER A 190 -10.73 10.88 1.47
N THR A 191 -9.51 10.63 1.99
CA THR A 191 -8.46 11.64 2.01
C THR A 191 -7.74 11.59 0.66
N PRO A 192 -7.70 12.69 -0.10
CA PRO A 192 -6.95 12.73 -1.35
C PRO A 192 -5.46 12.42 -1.12
N GLY A 193 -4.87 11.67 -2.03
CA GLY A 193 -3.44 11.45 -2.04
C GLY A 193 -2.67 12.68 -2.50
N GLU A 194 -1.35 12.63 -2.29
CA GLU A 194 -0.43 13.67 -2.72
C GLU A 194 -0.48 13.83 -4.25
N GLY A 195 -0.57 15.08 -4.71
CA GLY A 195 -0.39 15.42 -6.12
C GLY A 195 1.05 15.28 -6.58
N ARG A 196 1.43 15.89 -7.70
CA ARG A 196 2.83 15.96 -8.12
C ARG A 196 3.67 16.68 -7.07
N GLY A 197 4.72 16.02 -6.60
CA GLY A 197 5.62 16.55 -5.59
C GLY A 197 7.09 16.40 -5.98
N ALA A 198 7.93 17.31 -5.51
CA ALA A 198 9.37 17.22 -5.62
C ALA A 198 10.00 17.55 -4.26
N TYR A 199 10.86 16.68 -3.79
CA TYR A 199 11.56 16.80 -2.51
C TYR A 199 13.05 16.76 -2.74
N VAL A 200 13.79 17.60 -2.03
CA VAL A 200 15.24 17.63 -2.04
C VAL A 200 15.73 17.41 -0.62
N GLY A 201 16.70 16.55 -0.46
CA GLY A 201 17.31 16.28 0.83
C GLY A 201 18.81 16.23 0.77
N VAL A 202 19.43 16.60 1.90
CA VAL A 202 20.86 16.45 2.16
C VAL A 202 21.01 15.82 3.54
N SER A 203 21.88 14.82 3.65
CA SER A 203 22.24 14.20 4.91
C SER A 203 23.74 14.25 5.09
N TYR A 204 24.19 14.56 6.31
CA TYR A 204 25.61 14.57 6.67
C TYR A 204 25.83 13.79 7.98
N SER A 205 26.82 12.91 8.01
CA SER A 205 27.21 12.13 9.18
C SER A 205 28.48 12.70 9.78
N PHE A 206 28.39 13.27 10.95
CA PHE A 206 29.53 13.71 11.75
C PHE A 206 30.22 12.46 12.33
N ARG A 207 31.54 12.38 12.21
CA ARG A 207 32.37 11.35 12.83
C ARG A 207 33.24 11.98 13.92
#